data_dd41dc44b0c9909bf78184436628260c
#
_entry.id   dd41dc44b0c9909bf78184436628260c
#
_cell.length_a   1.000
_cell.length_b   1.000
_cell.length_c   1.000
_cell.angle_alpha   90.00
_cell.angle_beta   90.00
_cell.angle_gamma   90.00
#
_symmetry.space_group_name_H-M   'P 1'
#
loop_
_entity.id
_entity.type
_entity.pdbx_description
1 polymer ?
#
loop_
_entity_poly.entity_id
_entity_poly.type
_entity_poly.pdbx_seq_one_letter_code
_entity_poly.pdbx_strand_id
1 'polypeptide(L)'
;MDKYNVERPIFGISRHRMGIDGNGVTTLVAFMGCPLMCRYCLNDQCHAPIYENDGRSLQKGIRMLTPKELFDVVKIDNIYFQSTGGGICFGGGEPTMNADFIIEFAKLCPRNWKLTIETSLHCSCETIEALSKYINEWIVDVKDMNDSIYKNYTKVTSDIKWQLHTLKKFVPLDKVTIKVPHIPHFNTQVDVDRSINKLKRMGFTNISQIKYIEREAKFDSKQ
;
A
#
# COMPACT_ATOMS: atom_id res chain seq x y z
N MET A 1 -8.70 -2.90 -26.84
CA MET A 1 -9.21 -3.14 -25.50
C MET A 1 -9.43 -1.80 -24.86
N ASP A 2 -10.64 -1.54 -24.40
CA ASP A 2 -11.04 -0.28 -23.79
C ASP A 2 -10.28 -0.14 -22.46
N LYS A 3 -9.41 0.84 -22.32
CA LYS A 3 -8.55 1.07 -21.14
C LYS A 3 -9.34 1.29 -19.83
N TYR A 4 -10.64 1.54 -19.95
CA TYR A 4 -11.55 1.78 -18.81
C TYR A 4 -12.15 0.51 -18.21
N ASN A 5 -11.88 -0.66 -18.78
CA ASN A 5 -12.54 -1.93 -18.41
C ASN A 5 -11.60 -2.89 -17.68
N VAL A 6 -10.55 -2.38 -17.02
CA VAL A 6 -9.63 -3.21 -16.23
C VAL A 6 -10.23 -3.43 -14.85
N GLU A 7 -10.80 -4.60 -14.63
CA GLU A 7 -11.27 -4.99 -13.29
C GLU A 7 -10.10 -5.42 -12.39
N ARG A 8 -10.19 -5.09 -11.10
CA ARG A 8 -9.25 -5.57 -10.08
C ARG A 8 -9.99 -6.10 -8.85
N PRO A 9 -9.48 -7.17 -8.24
CA PRO A 9 -10.07 -7.74 -7.04
C PRO A 9 -9.73 -6.87 -5.82
N ILE A 10 -10.79 -6.43 -5.13
CA ILE A 10 -10.75 -5.61 -3.94
C ILE A 10 -11.41 -6.40 -2.81
N PHE A 11 -10.69 -6.61 -1.70
CA PHE A 11 -11.21 -7.35 -0.55
C PHE A 11 -11.79 -6.45 0.55
N GLY A 12 -11.58 -5.14 0.44
CA GLY A 12 -12.12 -4.21 1.43
C GLY A 12 -12.18 -2.77 0.94
N ILE A 13 -13.26 -2.09 1.30
CA ILE A 13 -13.42 -0.65 1.18
C ILE A 13 -13.80 -0.15 2.57
N SER A 14 -12.83 0.41 3.29
CA SER A 14 -13.01 0.91 4.67
C SER A 14 -13.14 2.42 4.64
N ARG A 15 -14.34 2.90 4.93
CA ARG A 15 -14.71 4.32 4.82
C ARG A 15 -14.46 5.07 6.14
N HIS A 16 -14.36 6.38 6.05
CA HIS A 16 -14.29 7.32 7.18
C HIS A 16 -13.12 7.05 8.13
N ARG A 17 -11.95 6.76 7.58
CA ARG A 17 -10.71 6.59 8.35
C ARG A 17 -10.08 7.95 8.62
N MET A 18 -9.56 8.15 9.82
CA MET A 18 -8.97 9.43 10.24
C MET A 18 -7.59 9.21 10.86
N GLY A 19 -6.60 9.98 10.37
CA GLY A 19 -5.25 10.01 10.95
C GLY A 19 -4.41 8.74 10.81
N ILE A 20 -4.80 7.82 9.93
CA ILE A 20 -4.12 6.53 9.72
C ILE A 20 -3.52 6.46 8.31
N ASP A 21 -4.29 6.86 7.31
CA ASP A 21 -3.99 6.62 5.89
C ASP A 21 -3.83 7.95 5.12
N GLY A 22 -3.17 8.94 5.71
CA GLY A 22 -3.00 10.28 5.15
C GLY A 22 -3.77 11.35 5.93
N ASN A 23 -3.88 12.53 5.35
CA ASN A 23 -4.53 13.69 5.96
C ASN A 23 -6.03 13.70 5.71
N GLY A 24 -6.81 14.23 6.67
CA GLY A 24 -8.26 14.34 6.57
C GLY A 24 -8.99 13.00 6.74
N VAL A 25 -10.23 12.96 6.30
CA VAL A 25 -11.03 11.72 6.25
C VAL A 25 -10.70 10.97 4.97
N THR A 26 -10.32 9.69 5.10
CA THR A 26 -9.94 8.86 3.96
C THR A 26 -10.85 7.64 3.84
N THR A 27 -10.92 7.09 2.63
CA THR A 27 -11.48 5.77 2.36
C THR A 27 -10.35 4.87 1.86
N LEU A 28 -10.04 3.79 2.61
CA LEU A 28 -9.07 2.79 2.21
C LEU A 28 -9.69 1.84 1.20
N VAL A 29 -9.03 1.67 0.07
CA VAL A 29 -9.31 0.66 -0.95
C VAL A 29 -8.23 -0.41 -0.87
N ALA A 30 -8.61 -1.61 -0.44
CA ALA A 30 -7.70 -2.72 -0.16
C ALA A 30 -7.70 -3.74 -1.31
N PHE A 31 -6.63 -3.74 -2.10
CA PHE A 31 -6.44 -4.67 -3.22
C PHE A 31 -5.99 -6.04 -2.77
N MET A 32 -6.43 -7.07 -3.51
CA MET A 32 -5.84 -8.41 -3.46
C MET A 32 -4.47 -8.43 -4.12
N GLY A 33 -3.64 -9.40 -3.70
CA GLY A 33 -2.31 -9.63 -4.24
C GLY A 33 -1.22 -8.80 -3.56
N CYS A 34 -0.13 -9.48 -3.20
CA CYS A 34 1.10 -8.87 -2.68
C CYS A 34 2.27 -9.77 -3.06
N PRO A 35 3.40 -9.24 -3.55
CA PRO A 35 4.59 -10.06 -3.85
C PRO A 35 5.35 -10.45 -2.59
N LEU A 36 5.11 -9.77 -1.44
CA LEU A 36 5.76 -10.06 -0.18
C LEU A 36 4.99 -11.11 0.61
N MET A 37 5.69 -11.97 1.33
CA MET A 37 5.14 -12.99 2.24
C MET A 37 5.49 -12.67 3.70
N CYS A 38 5.10 -11.47 4.14
CA CYS A 38 5.43 -10.98 5.48
C CYS A 38 4.81 -11.84 6.58
N ARG A 39 5.62 -12.29 7.55
CA ARG A 39 5.18 -13.18 8.64
C ARG A 39 4.02 -12.60 9.46
N TYR A 40 4.02 -11.31 9.75
CA TYR A 40 2.99 -10.62 10.53
C TYR A 40 2.16 -9.68 9.65
N CYS A 41 1.72 -10.18 8.49
CA CYS A 41 0.88 -9.39 7.60
C CYS A 41 -0.49 -9.12 8.25
N LEU A 42 -0.89 -7.84 8.34
CA LEU A 42 -2.22 -7.46 8.83
C LEU A 42 -3.31 -7.76 7.80
N ASN A 43 -2.92 -7.86 6.53
CA ASN A 43 -3.79 -8.07 5.37
C ASN A 43 -3.50 -9.43 4.71
N ASP A 44 -3.23 -10.48 5.50
CA ASP A 44 -2.89 -11.82 5.03
C ASP A 44 -3.92 -12.40 4.05
N GLN A 45 -5.17 -11.98 4.18
CA GLN A 45 -6.24 -12.29 3.24
C GLN A 45 -5.97 -11.84 1.79
N CYS A 46 -5.07 -10.89 1.56
CA CYS A 46 -4.69 -10.49 0.20
C CYS A 46 -4.00 -11.61 -0.60
N HIS A 47 -3.57 -12.69 0.06
CA HIS A 47 -2.97 -13.88 -0.54
C HIS A 47 -3.97 -15.02 -0.75
N ALA A 48 -5.21 -14.87 -0.26
CA ALA A 48 -6.24 -15.89 -0.44
C ALA A 48 -6.61 -16.04 -1.93
N PRO A 49 -7.14 -17.22 -2.32
CA PRO A 49 -7.74 -17.37 -3.64
C PRO A 49 -8.84 -16.33 -3.88
N ILE A 50 -8.93 -15.81 -5.10
CA ILE A 50 -9.97 -14.84 -5.46
C ILE A 50 -11.31 -15.53 -5.68
N TYR A 51 -11.25 -16.75 -6.20
CA TYR A 51 -12.43 -17.55 -6.53
C TYR A 51 -12.61 -18.73 -5.57
N GLU A 52 -13.84 -19.13 -5.38
CA GLU A 52 -14.22 -20.38 -4.71
C GLU A 52 -13.70 -21.61 -5.48
N ASN A 53 -13.86 -22.80 -4.89
CA ASN A 53 -13.41 -24.07 -5.52
C ASN A 53 -14.07 -24.37 -6.87
N ASP A 54 -15.19 -23.72 -7.20
CA ASP A 54 -15.86 -23.82 -8.50
C ASP A 54 -15.15 -23.05 -9.61
N GLY A 55 -14.13 -22.25 -9.26
CA GLY A 55 -13.36 -21.40 -10.17
C GLY A 55 -14.15 -20.25 -10.83
N ARG A 56 -15.37 -19.98 -10.37
CA ARG A 56 -16.29 -18.99 -10.96
C ARG A 56 -16.82 -18.00 -9.94
N SER A 57 -17.30 -18.49 -8.80
CA SER A 57 -17.83 -17.66 -7.74
C SER A 57 -16.70 -16.94 -7.01
N LEU A 58 -16.88 -15.66 -6.73
CA LEU A 58 -15.90 -14.90 -5.94
C LEU A 58 -15.96 -15.32 -4.47
N GLN A 59 -14.80 -15.38 -3.82
CA GLN A 59 -14.72 -15.54 -2.37
C GLN A 59 -15.50 -14.45 -1.66
N LYS A 60 -16.12 -14.80 -0.53
CA LYS A 60 -16.92 -13.88 0.27
C LYS A 60 -16.11 -12.62 0.64
N GLY A 61 -16.65 -11.45 0.31
CA GLY A 61 -16.05 -10.16 0.60
C GLY A 61 -15.14 -9.62 -0.51
N ILE A 62 -14.81 -10.42 -1.53
CA ILE A 62 -14.08 -9.95 -2.70
C ILE A 62 -15.05 -9.38 -3.73
N ARG A 63 -14.69 -8.24 -4.31
CA ARG A 63 -15.42 -7.59 -5.39
C ARG A 63 -14.48 -7.35 -6.55
N MET A 64 -14.86 -7.77 -7.75
CA MET A 64 -14.21 -7.33 -8.97
C MET A 64 -14.81 -5.99 -9.36
N LEU A 65 -14.00 -4.96 -9.42
CA LEU A 65 -14.46 -3.60 -9.75
C LEU A 65 -13.57 -3.01 -10.84
N THR A 66 -14.20 -2.30 -11.76
CA THR A 66 -13.55 -1.35 -12.66
C THR A 66 -13.25 -0.04 -11.93
N PRO A 67 -12.36 0.84 -12.45
CA PRO A 67 -12.13 2.18 -11.88
C PRO A 67 -13.41 3.00 -11.76
N LYS A 68 -14.32 2.89 -12.74
CA LYS A 68 -15.60 3.60 -12.74
C LYS A 68 -16.55 3.10 -11.65
N GLU A 69 -16.67 1.80 -11.48
CA GLU A 69 -17.50 1.20 -10.44
C GLU A 69 -16.96 1.53 -9.05
N LEU A 70 -15.63 1.48 -8.86
CA LEU A 70 -15.02 1.93 -7.61
C LEU A 70 -15.36 3.41 -7.34
N PHE A 71 -15.22 4.28 -8.34
CA PHE A 71 -15.57 5.70 -8.20
C PHE A 71 -17.03 5.86 -7.79
N ASP A 72 -17.95 5.14 -8.42
CA ASP A 72 -19.37 5.21 -8.08
C ASP A 72 -19.70 4.74 -6.66
N VAL A 73 -18.91 3.80 -6.12
CA VAL A 73 -19.03 3.35 -4.73
C VAL A 73 -18.53 4.41 -3.74
N VAL A 74 -17.39 5.07 -4.02
CA VAL A 74 -16.71 5.95 -3.05
C VAL A 74 -17.13 7.43 -3.17
N LYS A 75 -17.75 7.85 -4.28
CA LYS A 75 -18.16 9.25 -4.49
C LYS A 75 -19.15 9.77 -3.44
N ILE A 76 -19.84 8.89 -2.74
CA ILE A 76 -20.73 9.26 -1.64
C ILE A 76 -19.96 9.91 -0.48
N ASP A 77 -18.65 9.66 -0.36
CA ASP A 77 -17.78 10.24 0.66
C ASP A 77 -17.25 11.64 0.28
N ASN A 78 -17.59 12.14 -0.90
CA ASN A 78 -17.07 13.40 -1.44
C ASN A 78 -17.19 14.59 -0.46
N ILE A 79 -18.30 14.69 0.27
CA ILE A 79 -18.51 15.78 1.23
C ILE A 79 -17.45 15.74 2.35
N TYR A 80 -17.09 14.56 2.83
CA TYR A 80 -16.06 14.38 3.87
C TYR A 80 -14.67 14.70 3.33
N PHE A 81 -14.39 14.26 2.10
CA PHE A 81 -13.09 14.53 1.46
C PHE A 81 -12.88 16.03 1.24
N GLN A 82 -13.90 16.71 0.74
CA GLN A 82 -13.83 18.17 0.52
C GLN A 82 -13.70 18.95 1.83
N SER A 83 -14.46 18.57 2.87
CA SER A 83 -14.46 19.29 4.14
C SER A 83 -13.17 19.13 4.94
N THR A 84 -12.43 18.04 4.73
CA THR A 84 -11.26 17.70 5.54
C THR A 84 -9.95 17.71 4.77
N GLY A 85 -10.01 17.87 3.43
CA GLY A 85 -8.86 17.72 2.55
C GLY A 85 -8.34 16.27 2.46
N GLY A 86 -9.21 15.30 2.67
CA GLY A 86 -8.92 13.87 2.55
C GLY A 86 -9.19 13.30 1.16
N GLY A 87 -9.41 11.98 1.08
CA GLY A 87 -9.69 11.30 -0.18
C GLY A 87 -9.51 9.78 -0.11
N ILE A 88 -8.87 9.20 -1.10
CA ILE A 88 -8.71 7.75 -1.23
C ILE A 88 -7.29 7.35 -0.83
N CYS A 89 -7.18 6.31 0.00
CA CYS A 89 -5.93 5.60 0.24
C CYS A 89 -5.98 4.23 -0.46
N PHE A 90 -5.02 3.93 -1.30
CA PHE A 90 -4.83 2.62 -1.90
C PHE A 90 -3.85 1.80 -1.07
N GLY A 91 -4.24 0.58 -0.70
CA GLY A 91 -3.43 -0.30 0.16
C GLY A 91 -3.94 -1.73 0.13
N GLY A 92 -3.86 -2.42 1.28
CA GLY A 92 -4.31 -3.81 1.45
C GLY A 92 -3.18 -4.80 1.18
N GLY A 93 -3.11 -5.38 -0.02
CA GLY A 93 -1.93 -6.07 -0.55
C GLY A 93 -0.87 -5.07 -1.00
N GLU A 94 -0.29 -5.24 -2.18
CA GLU A 94 0.62 -4.24 -2.77
C GLU A 94 -0.10 -3.46 -3.87
N PRO A 95 -0.51 -2.21 -3.61
CA PRO A 95 -1.32 -1.45 -4.56
C PRO A 95 -0.58 -1.10 -5.85
N THR A 96 0.75 -1.03 -5.84
CA THR A 96 1.55 -0.74 -7.04
C THR A 96 1.42 -1.80 -8.14
N MET A 97 0.98 -3.02 -7.79
CA MET A 97 0.62 -4.05 -8.77
C MET A 97 -0.60 -3.67 -9.63
N ASN A 98 -1.37 -2.68 -9.19
CA ASN A 98 -2.60 -2.21 -9.83
C ASN A 98 -2.44 -0.76 -10.34
N ALA A 99 -1.23 -0.37 -10.76
CA ALA A 99 -0.93 1.00 -11.16
C ALA A 99 -1.80 1.51 -12.31
N ASP A 100 -2.09 0.68 -13.29
CA ASP A 100 -2.98 0.99 -14.41
C ASP A 100 -4.40 1.34 -13.92
N PHE A 101 -4.96 0.53 -13.03
CA PHE A 101 -6.26 0.76 -12.41
C PHE A 101 -6.28 2.08 -11.61
N ILE A 102 -5.25 2.30 -10.78
CA ILE A 102 -5.14 3.51 -9.96
C ILE A 102 -5.06 4.76 -10.84
N ILE A 103 -4.31 4.71 -11.93
CA ILE A 103 -4.19 5.83 -12.88
C ILE A 103 -5.53 6.12 -13.55
N GLU A 104 -6.25 5.10 -14.01
CA GLU A 104 -7.58 5.30 -14.63
C GLU A 104 -8.60 5.80 -13.60
N PHE A 105 -8.58 5.30 -12.37
CA PHE A 105 -9.40 5.83 -11.28
C PHE A 105 -9.09 7.30 -10.99
N ALA A 106 -7.81 7.66 -10.92
CA ALA A 106 -7.37 9.04 -10.65
C ALA A 106 -7.91 10.06 -11.66
N LYS A 107 -8.05 9.65 -12.92
CA LYS A 107 -8.61 10.51 -13.98
C LYS A 107 -10.10 10.80 -13.79
N LEU A 108 -10.82 9.98 -13.02
CA LEU A 108 -12.24 10.16 -12.72
C LEU A 108 -12.47 11.05 -11.48
N CYS A 109 -11.43 11.20 -10.64
CA CYS A 109 -11.55 11.89 -9.37
C CYS A 109 -11.64 13.41 -9.53
N PRO A 110 -12.43 14.09 -8.69
CA PRO A 110 -12.36 15.53 -8.53
C PRO A 110 -10.94 15.97 -8.11
N ARG A 111 -10.47 17.11 -8.60
CA ARG A 111 -9.10 17.62 -8.34
C ARG A 111 -8.80 17.87 -6.86
N ASN A 112 -9.81 18.06 -6.04
CA ASN A 112 -9.68 18.30 -4.60
C ASN A 112 -9.66 17.03 -3.76
N TRP A 113 -9.82 15.85 -4.37
CA TRP A 113 -9.56 14.59 -3.66
C TRP A 113 -8.06 14.34 -3.58
N LYS A 114 -7.58 13.95 -2.39
CA LYS A 114 -6.23 13.45 -2.24
C LYS A 114 -6.20 11.96 -2.52
N LEU A 115 -5.21 11.55 -3.32
CA LEU A 115 -4.93 10.15 -3.56
C LEU A 115 -3.64 9.80 -2.81
N THR A 116 -3.76 8.90 -1.87
CA THR A 116 -2.66 8.37 -1.06
C THR A 116 -2.40 6.92 -1.44
N ILE A 117 -1.16 6.48 -1.39
CA ILE A 117 -0.78 5.09 -1.58
C ILE A 117 0.03 4.59 -0.39
N GLU A 118 -0.39 3.47 0.22
CA GLU A 118 0.39 2.76 1.25
C GLU A 118 1.02 1.51 0.62
N THR A 119 2.36 1.51 0.51
CA THR A 119 3.10 0.55 -0.32
C THR A 119 4.41 0.12 0.33
N SER A 120 4.84 -1.09 0.05
CA SER A 120 6.21 -1.55 0.34
C SER A 120 7.23 -1.09 -0.70
N LEU A 121 6.81 -0.41 -1.77
CA LEU A 121 7.58 -0.06 -2.97
C LEU A 121 8.18 -1.27 -3.70
N HIS A 122 7.68 -2.48 -3.49
CA HIS A 122 8.18 -3.64 -4.24
C HIS A 122 7.58 -3.67 -5.66
N CYS A 123 8.05 -2.74 -6.48
CA CYS A 123 7.59 -2.52 -7.86
C CYS A 123 8.73 -1.97 -8.73
N SER A 124 8.50 -1.85 -10.02
CA SER A 124 9.47 -1.27 -10.95
C SER A 124 9.58 0.27 -10.82
N CYS A 125 10.71 0.82 -11.27
CA CYS A 125 10.92 2.28 -11.28
C CYS A 125 9.92 3.01 -12.17
N GLU A 126 9.54 2.40 -13.27
CA GLU A 126 8.55 2.93 -14.23
C GLU A 126 7.17 3.02 -13.57
N THR A 127 6.83 2.06 -12.71
CA THR A 127 5.59 2.10 -11.92
C THR A 127 5.57 3.28 -10.97
N ILE A 128 6.69 3.54 -10.26
CA ILE A 128 6.81 4.70 -9.36
C ILE A 128 6.66 5.99 -10.16
N GLU A 129 7.36 6.13 -11.31
CA GLU A 129 7.26 7.30 -12.17
C GLU A 129 5.83 7.53 -12.70
N ALA A 130 5.17 6.47 -13.13
CA ALA A 130 3.81 6.58 -13.64
C ALA A 130 2.81 7.03 -12.56
N LEU A 131 2.88 6.44 -11.37
CA LEU A 131 2.00 6.76 -10.25
C LEU A 131 2.29 8.15 -9.66
N SER A 132 3.55 8.63 -9.69
CA SER A 132 3.93 9.93 -9.13
C SER A 132 3.18 11.12 -9.73
N LYS A 133 2.63 10.97 -10.92
CA LYS A 133 1.83 11.99 -11.63
C LYS A 133 0.41 12.12 -11.08
N TYR A 134 -0.06 11.15 -10.29
CA TYR A 134 -1.44 11.06 -9.83
C TYR A 134 -1.56 10.96 -8.31
N ILE A 135 -0.55 10.39 -7.64
CA ILE A 135 -0.56 10.20 -6.18
C ILE A 135 -0.04 11.46 -5.48
N ASN A 136 -0.83 11.95 -4.53
CA ASN A 136 -0.52 13.15 -3.75
C ASN A 136 0.36 12.87 -2.54
N GLU A 137 0.16 11.71 -1.89
CA GLU A 137 0.86 11.32 -0.66
C GLU A 137 1.29 9.85 -0.74
N TRP A 138 2.51 9.58 -0.29
CA TRP A 138 3.10 8.23 -0.29
C TRP A 138 3.41 7.80 1.13
N ILE A 139 2.84 6.70 1.56
CA ILE A 139 3.15 6.04 2.83
C ILE A 139 3.94 4.79 2.48
N VAL A 140 5.24 4.81 2.77
CA VAL A 140 6.16 3.73 2.38
C VAL A 140 6.53 2.91 3.60
N ASP A 141 6.15 1.64 3.59
CA ASP A 141 6.48 0.69 4.65
C ASP A 141 7.83 0.02 4.35
N VAL A 142 8.92 0.60 4.87
CA VAL A 142 10.28 0.07 4.73
C VAL A 142 10.50 -0.99 5.79
N LYS A 143 10.35 -2.26 5.41
CA LYS A 143 10.44 -3.41 6.34
C LYS A 143 11.78 -3.49 7.06
N ASP A 144 12.89 -3.30 6.35
CA ASP A 144 14.22 -3.06 6.89
C ASP A 144 15.17 -2.57 5.78
N MET A 145 16.19 -1.79 6.14
CA MET A 145 17.28 -1.37 5.24
C MET A 145 18.46 -2.34 5.21
N ASN A 146 18.37 -3.45 5.93
CA ASN A 146 19.28 -4.60 5.87
C ASN A 146 18.65 -5.68 4.99
N ASP A 147 19.32 -6.01 3.89
CA ASP A 147 18.79 -6.93 2.87
C ASP A 147 18.54 -8.35 3.42
N SER A 148 19.36 -8.81 4.39
CA SER A 148 19.18 -10.12 5.04
C SER A 148 17.94 -10.15 5.94
N ILE A 149 17.72 -9.10 6.74
CA ILE A 149 16.53 -8.97 7.59
C ILE A 149 15.28 -8.85 6.70
N TYR A 150 15.33 -7.97 5.69
CA TYR A 150 14.24 -7.82 4.74
C TYR A 150 13.86 -9.16 4.12
N LYS A 151 14.83 -9.88 3.54
CA LYS A 151 14.58 -11.18 2.89
C LYS A 151 14.05 -12.23 3.87
N ASN A 152 14.60 -12.27 5.09
CA ASN A 152 14.13 -13.23 6.10
C ASN A 152 12.66 -12.99 6.46
N TYR A 153 12.25 -11.73 6.59
CA TYR A 153 10.89 -11.34 6.97
C TYR A 153 9.88 -11.45 5.83
N THR A 154 10.25 -10.96 4.62
CA THR A 154 9.34 -10.84 3.48
C THR A 154 9.39 -12.03 2.52
N LYS A 155 10.43 -12.88 2.64
CA LYS A 155 10.77 -14.02 1.75
C LYS A 155 11.18 -13.62 0.33
N VAL A 156 11.37 -12.33 0.06
CA VAL A 156 11.85 -11.82 -1.24
C VAL A 156 13.11 -10.98 -1.08
N THR A 157 13.88 -10.83 -2.15
CA THR A 157 15.04 -9.92 -2.18
C THR A 157 14.60 -8.46 -2.20
N SER A 158 15.40 -7.59 -1.58
CA SER A 158 15.09 -6.16 -1.47
C SER A 158 15.80 -5.35 -2.55
N ASP A 159 15.05 -4.55 -3.26
CA ASP A 159 15.54 -3.45 -4.11
C ASP A 159 15.16 -2.07 -3.54
N ILE A 160 14.75 -2.04 -2.26
CA ILE A 160 14.16 -0.87 -1.62
C ILE A 160 15.03 0.38 -1.73
N LYS A 161 16.36 0.26 -1.67
CA LYS A 161 17.28 1.38 -1.81
C LYS A 161 17.15 2.06 -3.17
N TRP A 162 17.07 1.25 -4.24
CA TRP A 162 16.91 1.74 -5.60
C TRP A 162 15.54 2.38 -5.82
N GLN A 163 14.50 1.75 -5.31
CA GLN A 163 13.13 2.26 -5.38
C GLN A 163 12.96 3.57 -4.61
N LEU A 164 13.58 3.70 -3.43
CA LEU A 164 13.60 4.96 -2.68
C LEU A 164 14.36 6.07 -3.42
N HIS A 165 15.46 5.75 -4.11
CA HIS A 165 16.14 6.70 -4.96
C HIS A 165 15.26 7.17 -6.13
N THR A 166 14.54 6.25 -6.76
CA THR A 166 13.58 6.57 -7.81
C THR A 166 12.43 7.44 -7.28
N LEU A 167 11.87 7.08 -6.12
CA LEU A 167 10.80 7.86 -5.50
C LEU A 167 11.23 9.32 -5.28
N LYS A 168 12.42 9.55 -4.73
CA LYS A 168 12.98 10.90 -4.53
C LYS A 168 13.12 11.71 -5.82
N LYS A 169 13.32 11.04 -6.94
CA LYS A 169 13.48 11.72 -8.24
C LYS A 169 12.16 12.31 -8.74
N PHE A 170 11.05 11.64 -8.43
CA PHE A 170 9.74 11.97 -8.99
C PHE A 170 8.75 12.55 -7.97
N VAL A 171 8.99 12.36 -6.67
CA VAL A 171 8.07 12.76 -5.59
C VAL A 171 8.78 13.69 -4.62
N PRO A 172 8.21 14.88 -4.32
CA PRO A 172 8.70 15.76 -3.26
C PRO A 172 8.71 15.06 -1.91
N LEU A 173 9.79 15.22 -1.14
CA LEU A 173 9.98 14.46 0.11
C LEU A 173 8.98 14.81 1.21
N ASP A 174 8.39 15.99 1.18
CA ASP A 174 7.30 16.42 2.07
C ASP A 174 5.99 15.64 1.83
N LYS A 175 5.87 14.95 0.68
CA LYS A 175 4.75 14.07 0.33
C LYS A 175 5.00 12.61 0.66
N VAL A 176 6.15 12.29 1.25
CA VAL A 176 6.54 10.91 1.57
C VAL A 176 6.63 10.72 3.06
N THR A 177 5.82 9.83 3.61
CA THR A 177 5.93 9.31 4.97
C THR A 177 6.54 7.93 4.94
N ILE A 178 7.64 7.73 5.66
CA ILE A 178 8.26 6.40 5.79
C ILE A 178 7.83 5.77 7.11
N LYS A 179 7.30 4.55 7.05
CA LYS A 179 7.09 3.70 8.21
C LYS A 179 8.25 2.72 8.34
N VAL A 180 8.90 2.66 9.51
CA VAL A 180 9.96 1.69 9.83
C VAL A 180 9.48 0.83 10.99
N PRO A 181 9.16 -0.45 10.74
CA PRO A 181 8.63 -1.30 11.79
C PRO A 181 9.74 -1.90 12.69
N HIS A 182 9.47 -1.96 13.99
CA HIS A 182 10.11 -2.93 14.87
C HIS A 182 9.32 -4.25 14.76
N ILE A 183 9.97 -5.27 14.19
CA ILE A 183 9.34 -6.55 13.85
C ILE A 183 9.85 -7.60 14.82
N PRO A 184 9.03 -8.08 15.78
CA PRO A 184 9.44 -9.10 16.75
C PRO A 184 10.10 -10.30 16.08
N HIS A 185 11.20 -10.80 16.66
CA HIS A 185 12.00 -11.94 16.19
C HIS A 185 12.73 -11.74 14.85
N PHE A 186 12.57 -10.62 14.16
CA PHE A 186 13.24 -10.37 12.87
C PHE A 186 14.27 -9.25 12.92
N ASN A 187 13.95 -8.13 13.58
CA ASN A 187 14.89 -7.05 13.80
C ASN A 187 14.92 -6.59 15.25
N THR A 188 15.99 -5.92 15.63
CA THR A 188 16.20 -5.31 16.93
C THR A 188 15.98 -3.80 16.84
N GLN A 189 15.89 -3.11 17.99
CA GLN A 189 15.86 -1.64 18.01
C GLN A 189 17.09 -1.03 17.33
N VAL A 190 18.26 -1.68 17.46
CA VAL A 190 19.50 -1.24 16.79
C VAL A 190 19.38 -1.31 15.26
N ASP A 191 18.70 -2.32 14.73
CA ASP A 191 18.46 -2.45 13.29
C ASP A 191 17.46 -1.39 12.78
N VAL A 192 16.41 -1.13 13.55
CA VAL A 192 15.45 -0.05 13.29
C VAL A 192 16.15 1.30 13.26
N ASP A 193 17.00 1.60 14.27
CA ASP A 193 17.75 2.85 14.34
C ASP A 193 18.72 3.00 13.16
N ARG A 194 19.37 1.90 12.76
CA ARG A 194 20.23 1.87 11.55
C ARG A 194 19.44 2.16 10.28
N SER A 195 18.25 1.59 10.15
CA SER A 195 17.34 1.82 9.02
C SER A 195 16.91 3.29 8.98
N ILE A 196 16.46 3.84 10.10
CA ILE A 196 16.09 5.26 10.23
C ILE A 196 17.27 6.18 9.87
N ASN A 197 18.48 5.89 10.37
CA ASN A 197 19.65 6.71 10.08
C ASN A 197 20.04 6.64 8.58
N LYS A 198 19.92 5.49 7.93
CA LYS A 198 20.13 5.38 6.47
C LYS A 198 19.11 6.21 5.69
N LEU A 199 17.83 6.15 6.06
CA LEU A 199 16.75 6.90 5.44
C LEU A 199 16.93 8.42 5.61
N LYS A 200 17.34 8.87 6.81
CA LYS A 200 17.68 10.29 7.07
C LYS A 200 18.86 10.76 6.19
N ARG A 201 19.90 9.93 6.02
CA ARG A 201 21.02 10.25 5.10
C ARG A 201 20.57 10.30 3.63
N MET A 202 19.52 9.58 3.25
CA MET A 202 18.90 9.69 1.94
C MET A 202 18.04 10.96 1.78
N GLY A 203 17.80 11.72 2.88
CA GLY A 203 17.06 12.98 2.89
C GLY A 203 15.60 12.86 3.31
N PHE A 204 15.11 11.67 3.68
CA PHE A 204 13.75 11.53 4.22
C PHE A 204 13.67 12.10 5.64
N THR A 205 12.67 12.95 5.89
CA THR A 205 12.48 13.64 7.17
C THR A 205 11.24 13.15 7.91
N ASN A 206 10.18 12.78 7.19
CA ASN A 206 8.95 12.28 7.78
C ASN A 206 9.05 10.75 7.95
N ILE A 207 9.64 10.31 9.07
CA ILE A 207 9.90 8.90 9.37
C ILE A 207 9.22 8.56 10.70
N SER A 208 8.34 7.55 10.67
CA SER A 208 7.65 7.02 11.85
C SER A 208 8.14 5.61 12.16
N GLN A 209 8.58 5.39 13.39
CA GLN A 209 8.76 4.03 13.89
C GLN A 209 7.41 3.46 14.28
N ILE A 210 7.13 2.23 13.83
CA ILE A 210 5.93 1.49 14.20
C ILE A 210 6.30 0.18 14.88
N LYS A 211 5.45 -0.30 15.80
CA LYS A 211 5.60 -1.64 16.40
C LYS A 211 4.61 -2.57 15.74
N TYR A 212 5.09 -3.71 15.25
CA TYR A 212 4.21 -4.76 14.79
C TYR A 212 3.64 -5.53 15.99
N ILE A 213 2.36 -5.85 15.89
CA ILE A 213 1.68 -6.72 16.85
C ILE A 213 1.90 -8.15 16.38
N GLU A 214 2.41 -9.01 17.28
CA GLU A 214 2.48 -10.43 17.02
C GLU A 214 1.06 -10.97 16.86
N ARG A 215 0.79 -11.61 15.74
CA ARG A 215 -0.39 -12.43 15.57
C ARG A 215 0.04 -13.87 15.63
N GLU A 216 -0.71 -14.70 16.37
CA GLU A 216 -0.56 -16.15 16.29
C GLU A 216 -0.65 -16.55 14.81
N ALA A 217 0.37 -17.25 14.32
CA ALA A 217 0.43 -17.66 12.94
C ALA A 217 -0.72 -18.61 12.64
N LYS A 218 -1.68 -18.19 11.84
CA LYS A 218 -2.76 -19.05 11.34
C LYS A 218 -2.29 -20.19 10.41
N PHE A 219 -0.97 -20.32 10.21
CA PHE A 219 -0.35 -21.17 9.18
C PHE A 219 0.49 -22.34 9.73
N ASP A 220 0.30 -22.77 10.99
CA ASP A 220 0.97 -23.98 11.49
C ASP A 220 0.05 -25.20 11.64
N SER A 221 -0.98 -25.31 10.81
CA SER A 221 -1.80 -26.52 10.76
C SER A 221 -1.98 -27.03 9.34
N LYS A 222 -0.88 -27.50 8.72
CA LYS A 222 -0.89 -28.58 7.69
C LYS A 222 0.57 -28.96 7.45
N GLN A 223 1.10 -29.86 8.28
CA GLN A 223 2.07 -30.86 7.85
C GLN A 223 1.31 -32.02 7.25
#